data_109cb5c89532b9d3285dce152fb24cdc
#
_entry.id   109cb5c89532b9d3285dce152fb24cdc
#
_cell.length_a   1.000
_cell.length_b   1.000
_cell.length_c   1.000
_cell.angle_alpha   90.00
_cell.angle_beta   90.00
_cell.angle_gamma   90.00
#
_symmetry.space_group_name_H-M   'P 1'
#
loop_
_entity.id
_entity.type
_entity.pdbx_description
1 polymer ?
#
loop_
_entity_poly.entity_id
_entity_poly.type
_entity_poly.pdbx_seq_one_letter_code
_entity_poly.pdbx_strand_id
1 'polypeptide(L)'
;MPYLMQAGAPGETAWSADGLSSAGSRHWCFVKVETDDGQYGIGEGSGWPKVVATAISDLASVLIGEDARNIDRLWHRMFVAQMGHGQTGVIGAGAIGAIDMALWDLNAKSLGIPLWRMLGGQFRNRIRCYVHASSIETAKSAVAQGFTAVKTGNVRDALQKVAAFRDGLGPDIDIAVDLHGPPWFNGADAIRMAHELEPHNLLFLEEPVSPEDIDGLRRVRASTSLPLAAGERLSTLWGYKTLIGEGLVDIVQPDTGRVGGLTQLRKIAAFAEARHIQVAPHSGTLGPIAEFAAIHFLASIPNGMIHERFLSDWEGRGTILTHSLETEDGHMLVPDRPGLGTDLILDEVAKYPPGTNIAGDSAKYLASYETGTSEERLYVQPRRGRAGFFNPPRK
;
A
#
# COMPACT_ATOMS: atom_id res chain seq x y z
N MET A 1 -5.74 -1.27 -22.41
CA MET A 1 -5.68 0.20 -22.46
C MET A 1 -5.55 0.75 -21.06
N PRO A 2 -4.58 1.62 -20.77
CA PRO A 2 -4.49 2.32 -19.48
C PRO A 2 -5.47 3.50 -19.44
N TYR A 3 -6.03 3.75 -18.25
CA TYR A 3 -6.87 4.89 -17.94
C TYR A 3 -6.27 5.63 -16.76
N LEU A 4 -5.94 6.89 -16.95
CA LEU A 4 -5.42 7.75 -15.89
C LEU A 4 -6.53 8.67 -15.41
N MET A 5 -6.65 8.80 -14.10
CA MET A 5 -7.55 9.76 -13.48
C MET A 5 -6.90 10.44 -12.28
N GLN A 6 -7.43 11.60 -11.91
CA GLN A 6 -7.18 12.29 -10.68
C GLN A 6 -8.36 12.07 -9.73
N ALA A 7 -8.11 11.62 -8.50
CA ALA A 7 -9.16 11.55 -7.49
C ALA A 7 -9.47 12.96 -6.96
N GLY A 8 -10.69 13.41 -7.15
CA GLY A 8 -11.14 14.76 -6.83
C GLY A 8 -11.25 15.68 -8.04
N ALA A 9 -12.12 16.71 -7.94
CA ALA A 9 -12.29 17.70 -9.00
C ALA A 9 -11.07 18.64 -9.10
N PRO A 10 -10.81 19.25 -10.27
CA PRO A 10 -9.78 20.27 -10.38
C PRO A 10 -10.04 21.41 -9.40
N GLY A 11 -9.08 21.65 -8.48
CA GLY A 11 -9.20 22.67 -7.43
C GLY A 11 -9.75 22.18 -6.09
N GLU A 12 -10.27 20.96 -5.99
CA GLU A 12 -10.50 20.31 -4.71
C GLU A 12 -9.18 19.84 -4.12
N THR A 13 -8.94 20.18 -2.86
CA THR A 13 -7.82 19.60 -2.11
C THR A 13 -8.11 18.13 -1.87
N ALA A 14 -7.50 17.26 -2.64
CA ALA A 14 -7.41 15.87 -2.23
C ALA A 14 -6.56 15.86 -0.96
N TRP A 15 -7.18 15.48 0.14
CA TRP A 15 -6.56 15.39 1.43
C TRP A 15 -5.49 14.29 1.43
N SER A 16 -4.53 14.39 2.32
CA SER A 16 -3.72 13.27 2.76
C SER A 16 -4.10 12.89 4.18
N ALA A 17 -4.11 11.60 4.47
CA ALA A 17 -4.40 11.09 5.79
C ALA A 17 -3.43 11.61 6.87
N ASP A 18 -2.24 11.99 6.47
CA ASP A 18 -1.21 12.58 7.32
C ASP A 18 -1.30 14.10 7.46
N GLY A 19 -2.28 14.75 6.80
CA GLY A 19 -2.43 16.20 6.80
C GLY A 19 -1.31 16.94 6.06
N LEU A 20 -0.44 16.24 5.37
CA LEU A 20 0.78 16.80 4.77
C LEU A 20 0.62 17.22 3.31
N SER A 21 -0.43 16.82 2.62
CA SER A 21 -0.65 17.25 1.25
C SER A 21 -1.82 18.21 1.13
N SER A 22 -1.50 19.47 1.04
CA SER A 22 -2.47 20.52 0.71
C SER A 22 -2.72 20.68 -0.79
N ALA A 23 -2.04 19.92 -1.65
CA ALA A 23 -2.06 20.14 -3.09
C ALA A 23 -1.90 18.88 -3.93
N GLY A 24 -1.84 17.71 -3.32
CA GLY A 24 -1.65 16.45 -4.03
C GLY A 24 -2.97 15.83 -4.39
N SER A 25 -3.42 16.04 -5.61
CA SER A 25 -4.42 15.16 -6.18
C SER A 25 -3.80 13.78 -6.32
N ARG A 26 -4.45 12.76 -5.74
CA ARG A 26 -4.07 11.37 -6.01
C ARG A 26 -4.36 11.06 -7.47
N HIS A 27 -3.43 10.37 -8.11
CA HIS A 27 -3.62 9.84 -9.45
C HIS A 27 -3.70 8.32 -9.36
N TRP A 28 -4.67 7.75 -10.07
CA TRP A 28 -4.82 6.31 -10.22
C TRP A 28 -4.62 5.92 -11.67
N CYS A 29 -3.97 4.78 -11.90
CA CYS A 29 -3.78 4.21 -13.22
C CYS A 29 -4.48 2.87 -13.29
N PHE A 30 -5.62 2.83 -13.95
CA PHE A 30 -6.36 1.61 -14.22
C PHE A 30 -5.97 1.04 -15.59
N VAL A 31 -6.15 -0.26 -15.75
CA VAL A 31 -6.01 -0.96 -17.03
C VAL A 31 -7.21 -1.84 -17.29
N LYS A 32 -7.67 -1.88 -18.54
CA LYS A 32 -8.59 -2.87 -19.05
C LYS A 32 -7.85 -3.77 -20.02
N VAL A 33 -7.87 -5.08 -19.78
CA VAL A 33 -7.43 -6.12 -20.71
C VAL A 33 -8.67 -6.75 -21.31
N GLU A 34 -8.72 -6.86 -22.63
CA GLU A 34 -9.87 -7.37 -23.37
C GLU A 34 -9.43 -8.43 -24.37
N THR A 35 -10.20 -9.48 -24.49
CA THR A 35 -10.02 -10.58 -25.46
C THR A 35 -10.81 -10.32 -26.74
N ASP A 36 -10.49 -11.06 -27.80
CA ASP A 36 -11.14 -10.95 -29.10
C ASP A 36 -12.62 -11.41 -29.10
N ASP A 37 -13.02 -12.21 -28.10
CA ASP A 37 -14.41 -12.60 -27.86
C ASP A 37 -15.18 -11.62 -26.96
N GLY A 38 -14.56 -10.48 -26.58
CA GLY A 38 -15.18 -9.39 -25.83
C GLY A 38 -15.19 -9.57 -24.31
N GLN A 39 -14.57 -10.64 -23.77
CA GLN A 39 -14.39 -10.75 -22.34
C GLN A 39 -13.30 -9.77 -21.86
N TYR A 40 -13.40 -9.27 -20.63
CA TYR A 40 -12.43 -8.33 -20.12
C TYR A 40 -12.23 -8.44 -18.61
N GLY A 41 -11.10 -7.95 -18.19
CA GLY A 41 -10.80 -7.73 -16.78
C GLY A 41 -10.16 -6.36 -16.55
N ILE A 42 -10.21 -5.91 -15.31
CA ILE A 42 -9.68 -4.63 -14.87
C ILE A 42 -8.59 -4.82 -13.83
N GLY A 43 -7.64 -3.88 -13.81
CA GLY A 43 -6.56 -3.86 -12.82
C GLY A 43 -6.12 -2.44 -12.54
N GLU A 44 -5.23 -2.30 -11.56
CA GLU A 44 -4.69 -1.02 -11.13
C GLU A 44 -3.20 -1.12 -10.84
N GLY A 45 -2.45 -0.13 -11.32
CA GLY A 45 -1.03 0.02 -11.09
C GLY A 45 -0.70 1.32 -10.37
N SER A 46 0.23 1.24 -9.44
CA SER A 46 0.70 2.35 -8.61
C SER A 46 2.21 2.52 -8.69
N GLY A 47 2.74 3.48 -7.97
CA GLY A 47 4.13 3.88 -7.94
C GLY A 47 4.34 5.25 -8.58
N TRP A 48 4.14 5.38 -9.87
CA TRP A 48 4.16 6.66 -10.57
C TRP A 48 3.16 6.59 -11.73
N PRO A 49 1.87 6.86 -11.49
CA PRO A 49 0.78 6.49 -12.39
C PRO A 49 0.94 6.87 -13.86
N LYS A 50 1.45 8.08 -14.19
CA LYS A 50 1.72 8.46 -15.59
C LYS A 50 2.80 7.60 -16.25
N VAL A 51 3.88 7.34 -15.54
CA VAL A 51 4.98 6.52 -16.07
C VAL A 51 4.55 5.06 -16.16
N VAL A 52 3.80 4.59 -15.17
CA VAL A 52 3.16 3.26 -15.19
C VAL A 52 2.23 3.10 -16.37
N ALA A 53 1.40 4.10 -16.69
CA ALA A 53 0.52 4.05 -17.87
C ALA A 53 1.31 3.95 -19.20
N THR A 54 2.43 4.65 -19.31
CA THR A 54 3.33 4.54 -20.46
C THR A 54 3.93 3.14 -20.56
N ALA A 55 4.43 2.60 -19.43
CA ALA A 55 4.97 1.25 -19.39
C ALA A 55 3.92 0.17 -19.71
N ILE A 56 2.67 0.32 -19.27
CA ILE A 56 1.56 -0.56 -19.67
C ILE A 56 1.36 -0.53 -21.19
N SER A 57 1.42 0.65 -21.79
CA SER A 57 1.25 0.78 -23.25
C SER A 57 2.36 0.08 -24.03
N ASP A 58 3.60 0.17 -23.56
CA ASP A 58 4.75 -0.52 -24.17
C ASP A 58 4.63 -2.05 -24.02
N LEU A 59 4.20 -2.52 -22.84
CA LEU A 59 4.00 -3.94 -22.56
C LEU A 59 2.87 -4.57 -23.40
N ALA A 60 1.93 -3.78 -23.91
CA ALA A 60 0.84 -4.29 -24.74
C ALA A 60 1.38 -5.06 -25.98
N SER A 61 2.50 -4.62 -26.54
CA SER A 61 3.12 -5.26 -27.71
C SER A 61 3.55 -6.72 -27.50
N VAL A 62 3.86 -7.10 -26.25
CA VAL A 62 4.27 -8.47 -25.91
C VAL A 62 3.11 -9.36 -25.46
N LEU A 63 1.89 -8.80 -25.38
CA LEU A 63 0.69 -9.48 -24.89
C LEU A 63 -0.37 -9.68 -25.96
N ILE A 64 -0.47 -8.77 -26.92
CA ILE A 64 -1.49 -8.86 -28.00
C ILE A 64 -1.32 -10.16 -28.78
N GLY A 65 -2.41 -10.91 -28.92
CA GLY A 65 -2.45 -12.21 -29.60
C GLY A 65 -2.08 -13.40 -28.72
N GLU A 66 -1.77 -13.18 -27.44
CA GLU A 66 -1.49 -14.25 -26.47
C GLU A 66 -2.78 -14.75 -25.80
N ASP A 67 -2.76 -15.99 -25.31
CA ASP A 67 -3.86 -16.57 -24.55
C ASP A 67 -3.88 -16.02 -23.12
N ALA A 68 -4.89 -15.22 -22.79
CA ALA A 68 -5.06 -14.56 -21.49
C ALA A 68 -5.18 -15.53 -20.30
N ARG A 69 -5.43 -16.82 -20.52
CA ARG A 69 -5.49 -17.86 -19.48
C ARG A 69 -4.13 -18.23 -18.93
N ASN A 70 -3.06 -17.93 -19.64
CA ASN A 70 -1.68 -18.25 -19.25
C ASN A 70 -1.07 -17.16 -18.34
N ILE A 71 -1.71 -16.82 -17.22
CA ILE A 71 -1.38 -15.64 -16.38
C ILE A 71 0.09 -15.62 -15.96
N ASP A 72 0.61 -16.68 -15.32
CA ASP A 72 2.02 -16.75 -14.86
C ASP A 72 3.01 -16.65 -16.03
N ARG A 73 2.68 -17.26 -17.19
CA ARG A 73 3.53 -17.18 -18.39
C ARG A 73 3.55 -15.75 -18.94
N LEU A 74 2.40 -15.07 -18.99
CA LEU A 74 2.31 -13.68 -19.45
C LEU A 74 3.01 -12.73 -18.50
N TRP A 75 2.88 -12.95 -17.19
CA TRP A 75 3.64 -12.23 -16.19
C TRP A 75 5.14 -12.35 -16.45
N HIS A 76 5.63 -13.57 -16.63
CA HIS A 76 7.06 -13.83 -16.89
C HIS A 76 7.51 -13.19 -18.21
N ARG A 77 6.68 -13.23 -19.25
CA ARG A 77 6.97 -12.61 -20.55
C ARG A 77 7.15 -11.08 -20.42
N MET A 78 6.25 -10.42 -19.70
CA MET A 78 6.38 -8.97 -19.40
C MET A 78 7.64 -8.67 -18.59
N PHE A 79 7.92 -9.49 -17.59
CA PHE A 79 9.10 -9.34 -16.75
C PHE A 79 10.40 -9.47 -17.56
N VAL A 80 10.52 -10.49 -18.40
CA VAL A 80 11.70 -10.68 -19.26
C VAL A 80 11.87 -9.53 -20.25
N ALA A 81 10.79 -9.03 -20.82
CA ALA A 81 10.84 -7.87 -21.72
C ALA A 81 11.45 -6.63 -21.04
N GLN A 82 11.14 -6.41 -19.76
CA GLN A 82 11.72 -5.28 -19.00
C GLN A 82 13.16 -5.55 -18.53
N MET A 83 13.51 -6.78 -18.19
CA MET A 83 14.86 -7.14 -17.72
C MET A 83 15.97 -6.83 -18.71
N GLY A 84 15.67 -6.81 -20.01
CA GLY A 84 16.61 -6.40 -21.05
C GLY A 84 17.15 -4.97 -20.86
N HIS A 85 16.44 -4.17 -20.06
CA HIS A 85 16.77 -2.76 -19.78
C HIS A 85 17.21 -2.50 -18.33
N GLY A 86 17.25 -3.51 -17.48
CA GLY A 86 17.70 -3.42 -16.08
C GLY A 86 16.73 -4.05 -15.08
N GLN A 87 16.84 -3.67 -13.81
CA GLN A 87 15.94 -4.13 -12.76
C GLN A 87 14.55 -3.51 -12.93
N THR A 88 13.51 -4.32 -12.71
CA THR A 88 12.12 -3.88 -12.92
C THR A 88 11.72 -2.70 -12.04
N GLY A 89 12.10 -2.70 -10.77
CA GLY A 89 11.69 -1.67 -9.79
C GLY A 89 10.18 -1.54 -9.65
N VAL A 90 9.72 -0.60 -8.80
CA VAL A 90 8.29 -0.44 -8.49
C VAL A 90 7.46 0.07 -9.68
N ILE A 91 8.03 0.84 -10.60
CA ILE A 91 7.32 1.35 -11.78
C ILE A 91 7.04 0.21 -12.75
N GLY A 92 8.06 -0.55 -13.11
CA GLY A 92 7.91 -1.69 -14.01
C GLY A 92 7.04 -2.79 -13.40
N ALA A 93 7.24 -3.09 -12.11
CA ALA A 93 6.42 -4.04 -11.39
C ALA A 93 4.96 -3.56 -11.26
N GLY A 94 4.74 -2.25 -11.08
CA GLY A 94 3.40 -1.66 -11.06
C GLY A 94 2.67 -1.81 -12.40
N ALA A 95 3.38 -1.62 -13.52
CA ALA A 95 2.80 -1.82 -14.85
C ALA A 95 2.44 -3.30 -15.11
N ILE A 96 3.37 -4.22 -14.79
CA ILE A 96 3.09 -5.66 -14.87
C ILE A 96 1.95 -6.05 -13.94
N GLY A 97 1.94 -5.50 -12.70
CA GLY A 97 0.95 -5.80 -11.68
C GLY A 97 -0.46 -5.39 -12.07
N ALA A 98 -0.61 -4.23 -12.73
CA ALA A 98 -1.90 -3.78 -13.24
C ALA A 98 -2.46 -4.75 -14.28
N ILE A 99 -1.64 -5.18 -15.23
CA ILE A 99 -2.04 -6.13 -16.26
C ILE A 99 -2.32 -7.52 -15.65
N ASP A 100 -1.47 -7.97 -14.74
CA ASP A 100 -1.64 -9.24 -14.00
C ASP A 100 -2.97 -9.27 -13.25
N MET A 101 -3.29 -8.22 -12.52
CA MET A 101 -4.58 -8.09 -11.82
C MET A 101 -5.75 -8.17 -12.79
N ALA A 102 -5.67 -7.48 -13.94
CA ALA A 102 -6.71 -7.54 -14.97
C ALA A 102 -6.84 -8.94 -15.59
N LEU A 103 -5.74 -9.68 -15.77
CA LEU A 103 -5.79 -11.06 -16.24
C LEU A 103 -6.44 -11.99 -15.23
N TRP A 104 -6.14 -11.84 -13.94
CA TRP A 104 -6.80 -12.61 -12.88
C TRP A 104 -8.30 -12.31 -12.81
N ASP A 105 -8.70 -11.04 -12.89
CA ASP A 105 -10.10 -10.61 -12.91
C ASP A 105 -10.85 -11.20 -14.13
N LEU A 106 -10.26 -11.07 -15.33
CA LEU A 106 -10.80 -11.61 -16.57
C LEU A 106 -11.07 -13.11 -16.45
N ASN A 107 -10.08 -13.87 -16.01
CA ASN A 107 -10.22 -15.32 -15.92
C ASN A 107 -11.24 -15.75 -14.86
N ALA A 108 -11.30 -15.07 -13.72
CA ALA A 108 -12.31 -15.35 -12.70
C ALA A 108 -13.73 -15.00 -13.20
N LYS A 109 -13.90 -13.89 -13.92
CA LYS A 109 -15.16 -13.52 -14.59
C LYS A 109 -15.57 -14.56 -15.65
N SER A 110 -14.64 -15.02 -16.47
CA SER A 110 -14.90 -16.06 -17.49
C SER A 110 -15.40 -17.37 -16.90
N LEU A 111 -14.93 -17.71 -15.69
CA LEU A 111 -15.37 -18.89 -14.96
C LEU A 111 -16.65 -18.65 -14.13
N GLY A 112 -17.13 -17.42 -14.05
CA GLY A 112 -18.29 -17.05 -13.23
C GLY A 112 -18.05 -17.20 -11.73
N ILE A 113 -16.80 -17.11 -11.24
CA ILE A 113 -16.43 -17.28 -9.83
C ILE A 113 -15.76 -16.02 -9.27
N PRO A 114 -15.90 -15.77 -7.94
CA PRO A 114 -15.15 -14.69 -7.32
C PRO A 114 -13.64 -14.99 -7.32
N LEU A 115 -12.85 -13.92 -7.38
CA LEU A 115 -11.39 -14.02 -7.50
C LEU A 115 -10.74 -14.83 -6.38
N TRP A 116 -11.19 -14.68 -5.11
CA TRP A 116 -10.66 -15.47 -3.99
C TRP A 116 -10.79 -16.98 -4.21
N ARG A 117 -11.84 -17.45 -4.92
CA ARG A 117 -12.01 -18.87 -5.26
C ARG A 117 -10.97 -19.34 -6.26
N MET A 118 -10.66 -18.52 -7.26
CA MET A 118 -9.61 -18.82 -8.23
C MET A 118 -8.21 -18.78 -7.60
N LEU A 119 -8.00 -17.96 -6.56
CA LEU A 119 -6.74 -17.87 -5.81
C LEU A 119 -6.50 -19.06 -4.86
N GLY A 120 -7.45 -19.97 -4.71
CA GLY A 120 -7.28 -21.21 -3.95
C GLY A 120 -8.33 -21.47 -2.87
N GLY A 121 -9.24 -20.54 -2.65
CA GLY A 121 -10.33 -20.67 -1.67
C GLY A 121 -10.25 -19.62 -0.57
N GLN A 122 -11.25 -19.61 0.28
CA GLN A 122 -11.46 -18.57 1.28
C GLN A 122 -11.13 -19.08 2.69
N PHE A 123 -10.15 -18.49 3.36
CA PHE A 123 -9.84 -18.72 4.77
C PHE A 123 -10.71 -17.85 5.69
N ARG A 124 -11.17 -16.69 5.21
CA ARG A 124 -12.02 -15.76 5.98
C ARG A 124 -12.95 -14.98 5.06
N ASN A 125 -14.14 -14.67 5.53
CA ASN A 125 -15.19 -13.99 4.77
C ASN A 125 -15.23 -12.47 5.01
N ARG A 126 -14.43 -11.97 5.94
CA ARG A 126 -14.23 -10.55 6.23
C ARG A 126 -12.79 -10.29 6.63
N ILE A 127 -12.29 -9.13 6.28
CA ILE A 127 -10.91 -8.72 6.53
C ILE A 127 -10.91 -7.60 7.55
N ARG A 128 -10.24 -7.83 8.69
CA ARG A 128 -9.99 -6.79 9.68
C ARG A 128 -9.20 -5.65 9.05
N CYS A 129 -9.54 -4.40 9.41
CA CYS A 129 -8.83 -3.23 8.91
C CYS A 129 -8.23 -2.40 10.04
N TYR A 130 -7.10 -1.75 9.75
CA TYR A 130 -6.66 -0.58 10.49
C TYR A 130 -6.83 0.67 9.65
N VAL A 131 -6.96 1.81 10.32
CA VAL A 131 -7.14 3.10 9.64
C VAL A 131 -6.09 4.10 10.08
N HIS A 132 -5.71 4.98 9.16
CA HIS A 132 -4.83 6.10 9.47
C HIS A 132 -5.54 7.11 10.36
N ALA A 133 -4.84 7.54 11.42
CA ALA A 133 -5.30 8.58 12.33
C ALA A 133 -4.18 9.59 12.59
N SER A 134 -4.43 10.85 12.23
CA SER A 134 -3.48 11.94 12.43
C SER A 134 -3.58 12.57 13.83
N SER A 135 -4.72 12.37 14.52
CA SER A 135 -4.99 12.89 15.86
C SER A 135 -5.79 11.87 16.68
N ILE A 136 -5.86 12.11 18.00
CA ILE A 136 -6.66 11.27 18.91
C ILE A 136 -8.16 11.36 18.58
N GLU A 137 -8.65 12.50 18.07
CA GLU A 137 -10.04 12.69 17.68
C GLU A 137 -10.38 11.81 16.46
N THR A 138 -9.51 11.78 15.45
CA THR A 138 -9.70 10.89 14.29
C THR A 138 -9.61 9.43 14.68
N ALA A 139 -8.72 9.07 15.61
CA ALA A 139 -8.62 7.71 16.13
C ALA A 139 -9.89 7.29 16.89
N LYS A 140 -10.42 8.15 17.77
CA LYS A 140 -11.71 7.91 18.47
C LYS A 140 -12.89 7.79 17.51
N SER A 141 -12.92 8.61 16.45
CA SER A 141 -13.95 8.51 15.41
C SER A 141 -13.89 7.16 14.68
N ALA A 142 -12.70 6.64 14.41
CA ALA A 142 -12.52 5.32 13.82
C ALA A 142 -13.02 4.20 14.76
N VAL A 143 -12.64 4.26 16.04
CA VAL A 143 -13.08 3.29 17.04
C VAL A 143 -14.61 3.30 17.19
N ALA A 144 -15.24 4.47 17.14
CA ALA A 144 -16.70 4.59 17.15
C ALA A 144 -17.38 3.95 15.92
N GLN A 145 -16.66 3.75 14.83
CA GLN A 145 -17.10 3.02 13.62
C GLN A 145 -16.75 1.53 13.65
N GLY A 146 -16.31 1.00 14.80
CA GLY A 146 -15.99 -0.41 15.00
C GLY A 146 -14.54 -0.80 14.66
N PHE A 147 -13.66 0.12 14.24
CA PHE A 147 -12.26 -0.21 14.01
C PHE A 147 -11.54 -0.48 15.33
N THR A 148 -10.80 -1.58 15.38
CA THR A 148 -10.05 -2.01 16.55
C THR A 148 -8.54 -1.81 16.41
N ALA A 149 -8.12 -1.20 15.30
CA ALA A 149 -6.72 -0.89 15.04
C ALA A 149 -6.58 0.46 14.33
N VAL A 150 -5.57 1.24 14.69
CA VAL A 150 -5.23 2.52 14.09
C VAL A 150 -3.73 2.57 13.75
N LYS A 151 -3.37 3.28 12.66
CA LYS A 151 -1.99 3.57 12.31
C LYS A 151 -1.74 5.07 12.45
N THR A 152 -0.64 5.42 13.08
CA THR A 152 -0.15 6.79 13.21
C THR A 152 1.36 6.80 13.06
N GLY A 153 1.94 7.95 13.05
CA GLY A 153 3.39 8.08 13.05
C GLY A 153 3.83 9.24 12.19
N ASN A 154 5.02 9.36 12.10
CA ASN A 154 6.04 10.01 11.29
C ASN A 154 7.28 10.18 12.16
N VAL A 155 8.42 10.48 11.60
CA VAL A 155 9.69 10.61 12.34
C VAL A 155 9.74 11.76 13.34
N ARG A 156 8.77 12.69 13.34
CA ARG A 156 8.82 13.91 14.18
C ARG A 156 8.11 13.75 15.52
N ASP A 157 6.94 13.16 15.54
CA ASP A 157 6.02 13.18 16.69
C ASP A 157 5.40 11.81 17.02
N ALA A 158 5.95 10.72 16.44
CA ALA A 158 5.42 9.38 16.64
C ALA A 158 5.22 9.04 18.13
N LEU A 159 6.23 9.27 18.97
CA LEU A 159 6.16 8.95 20.38
C LEU A 159 5.04 9.72 21.11
N GLN A 160 4.91 11.02 20.85
CA GLN A 160 3.88 11.85 21.46
C GLN A 160 2.48 11.42 21.02
N LYS A 161 2.30 11.10 19.73
CA LYS A 161 1.02 10.60 19.19
C LYS A 161 0.67 9.25 19.78
N VAL A 162 1.61 8.32 19.82
CA VAL A 162 1.40 6.98 20.39
C VAL A 162 1.01 7.06 21.86
N ALA A 163 1.71 7.87 22.66
CA ALA A 163 1.36 8.08 24.07
C ALA A 163 -0.06 8.62 24.20
N ALA A 164 -0.42 9.68 23.45
CA ALA A 164 -1.76 10.25 23.47
C ALA A 164 -2.84 9.25 22.98
N PHE A 165 -2.52 8.42 22.00
CA PHE A 165 -3.45 7.39 21.52
C PHE A 165 -3.63 6.29 22.57
N ARG A 166 -2.56 5.80 23.19
CA ARG A 166 -2.64 4.78 24.22
C ARG A 166 -3.42 5.27 25.45
N ASP A 167 -3.18 6.51 25.87
CA ASP A 167 -3.92 7.13 26.97
C ASP A 167 -5.40 7.35 26.64
N GLY A 168 -5.69 7.76 25.41
CA GLY A 168 -7.04 8.13 24.99
C GLY A 168 -7.92 6.99 24.47
N LEU A 169 -7.32 5.90 23.98
CA LEU A 169 -8.04 4.73 23.39
C LEU A 169 -8.04 3.51 24.33
N GLY A 170 -7.15 3.49 25.34
CA GLY A 170 -7.01 2.34 26.23
C GLY A 170 -6.19 1.19 25.62
N PRO A 171 -6.09 0.06 26.35
CA PRO A 171 -5.22 -1.07 26.00
C PRO A 171 -5.76 -1.97 24.89
N ASP A 172 -7.07 -1.94 24.61
CA ASP A 172 -7.74 -2.89 23.73
C ASP A 172 -7.69 -2.48 22.24
N ILE A 173 -7.22 -1.27 21.94
CA ILE A 173 -7.06 -0.80 20.56
C ILE A 173 -5.61 -1.01 20.12
N ASP A 174 -5.42 -1.71 19.01
CA ASP A 174 -4.11 -1.88 18.41
C ASP A 174 -3.60 -0.58 17.79
N ILE A 175 -2.33 -0.27 18.03
CA ILE A 175 -1.67 0.91 17.48
C ILE A 175 -0.47 0.46 16.63
N ALA A 176 -0.52 0.72 15.34
CA ALA A 176 0.62 0.60 14.44
C ALA A 176 1.32 1.96 14.30
N VAL A 177 2.63 1.93 14.16
CA VAL A 177 3.45 3.14 14.00
C VAL A 177 4.24 3.05 12.71
N ASP A 178 4.12 4.08 11.88
CA ASP A 178 4.82 4.18 10.60
C ASP A 178 5.84 5.32 10.66
N LEU A 179 7.11 4.97 10.50
CA LEU A 179 8.23 5.91 10.57
C LEU A 179 8.82 6.25 9.20
N HIS A 180 8.10 5.92 8.13
CA HIS A 180 8.62 6.11 6.79
C HIS A 180 9.07 7.55 6.50
N GLY A 181 10.12 7.68 5.70
CA GLY A 181 10.67 8.94 5.25
C GLY A 181 10.59 9.16 3.72
N PRO A 182 11.37 10.05 3.11
CA PRO A 182 12.37 10.89 3.76
C PRO A 182 11.77 11.98 4.67
N PRO A 183 12.52 12.46 5.69
CA PRO A 183 13.81 11.95 6.13
C PRO A 183 13.68 10.65 6.94
N TRP A 184 14.71 9.81 6.90
CA TRP A 184 14.77 8.52 7.60
C TRP A 184 15.55 8.61 8.91
N PHE A 185 15.29 7.69 9.85
CA PHE A 185 16.22 7.42 10.91
C PHE A 185 17.43 6.65 10.40
N ASN A 186 18.63 6.93 10.93
CA ASN A 186 19.71 5.97 10.87
C ASN A 186 19.46 4.84 11.89
N GLY A 187 20.13 3.70 11.72
CA GLY A 187 19.89 2.53 12.56
C GLY A 187 20.06 2.78 14.09
N ALA A 188 20.94 3.70 14.52
CA ALA A 188 21.11 4.00 15.94
C ALA A 188 19.92 4.79 16.51
N ASP A 189 19.38 5.72 15.75
CA ASP A 189 18.25 6.53 16.16
C ASP A 189 16.93 5.73 16.06
N ALA A 190 16.81 4.84 15.07
CA ALA A 190 15.70 3.89 14.95
C ALA A 190 15.63 2.94 16.16
N ILE A 191 16.77 2.42 16.64
CA ILE A 191 16.84 1.58 17.84
C ILE A 191 16.36 2.37 19.08
N ARG A 192 16.77 3.62 19.24
CA ARG A 192 16.31 4.44 20.37
C ARG A 192 14.81 4.68 20.30
N MET A 193 14.29 5.03 19.12
CA MET A 193 12.84 5.22 18.93
C MET A 193 12.09 3.93 19.25
N ALA A 194 12.58 2.79 18.79
CA ALA A 194 11.95 1.50 19.09
C ALA A 194 11.87 1.24 20.61
N HIS A 195 12.96 1.47 21.34
CA HIS A 195 12.96 1.32 22.81
C HIS A 195 12.01 2.29 23.52
N GLU A 196 11.88 3.53 23.04
CA GLU A 196 10.93 4.49 23.61
C GLU A 196 9.47 4.09 23.32
N LEU A 197 9.22 3.37 22.22
CA LEU A 197 7.89 2.89 21.81
C LEU A 197 7.50 1.54 22.46
N GLU A 198 8.45 0.72 22.92
CA GLU A 198 8.17 -0.59 23.54
C GLU A 198 7.10 -0.56 24.65
N PRO A 199 7.10 0.42 25.58
CA PRO A 199 6.09 0.47 26.65
C PRO A 199 4.65 0.61 26.16
N HIS A 200 4.42 0.98 24.90
CA HIS A 200 3.09 1.25 24.37
C HIS A 200 2.44 0.03 23.71
N ASN A 201 3.10 -1.14 23.69
CA ASN A 201 2.57 -2.39 23.15
C ASN A 201 1.98 -2.22 21.74
N LEU A 202 2.84 -1.96 20.77
CA LEU A 202 2.44 -1.69 19.38
C LEU A 202 2.01 -2.97 18.65
N LEU A 203 1.09 -2.83 17.72
CA LEU A 203 0.75 -3.86 16.73
C LEU A 203 1.97 -4.17 15.85
N PHE A 204 2.63 -3.11 15.37
CA PHE A 204 3.92 -3.17 14.69
C PHE A 204 4.56 -1.79 14.57
N LEU A 205 5.87 -1.79 14.34
CA LEU A 205 6.68 -0.63 13.95
C LEU A 205 7.07 -0.79 12.48
N GLU A 206 6.55 0.09 11.63
CA GLU A 206 6.72 0.07 10.19
C GLU A 206 7.87 0.97 9.74
N GLU A 207 8.69 0.47 8.79
CA GLU A 207 9.81 1.15 8.14
C GLU A 207 10.68 2.01 9.08
N PRO A 208 11.26 1.42 10.12
CA PRO A 208 12.07 2.19 11.10
C PRO A 208 13.33 2.80 10.50
N VAL A 209 13.79 2.31 9.36
CA VAL A 209 14.91 2.81 8.56
C VAL A 209 14.58 2.80 7.07
N SER A 210 15.42 3.45 6.25
CA SER A 210 15.26 3.39 4.78
C SER A 210 15.23 1.94 4.28
N PRO A 211 14.39 1.61 3.28
CA PRO A 211 14.35 0.28 2.67
C PRO A 211 15.68 -0.14 2.06
N GLU A 212 16.56 0.80 1.71
CA GLU A 212 17.92 0.52 1.24
C GLU A 212 18.91 0.20 2.37
N ASP A 213 18.57 0.54 3.64
CA ASP A 213 19.44 0.29 4.81
C ASP A 213 19.14 -1.05 5.48
N ILE A 214 19.39 -2.14 4.76
CA ILE A 214 19.19 -3.51 5.27
C ILE A 214 20.06 -3.78 6.51
N ASP A 215 21.26 -3.25 6.58
CA ASP A 215 22.13 -3.42 7.76
C ASP A 215 21.60 -2.66 8.97
N GLY A 216 21.03 -1.48 8.76
CA GLY A 216 20.29 -0.74 9.79
C GLY A 216 19.08 -1.53 10.28
N LEU A 217 18.31 -2.13 9.39
CA LEU A 217 17.16 -2.96 9.75
C LEU A 217 17.57 -4.20 10.56
N ARG A 218 18.66 -4.89 10.18
CA ARG A 218 19.22 -6.02 10.97
C ARG A 218 19.56 -5.59 12.40
N ARG A 219 20.14 -4.40 12.57
CA ARG A 219 20.49 -3.84 13.89
C ARG A 219 19.23 -3.52 14.70
N VAL A 220 18.21 -2.93 14.09
CA VAL A 220 16.92 -2.65 14.75
C VAL A 220 16.29 -3.97 15.19
N ARG A 221 16.19 -4.95 14.28
CA ARG A 221 15.62 -6.27 14.58
C ARG A 221 16.31 -6.96 15.77
N ALA A 222 17.63 -6.87 15.84
CA ALA A 222 18.41 -7.46 16.95
C ALA A 222 18.27 -6.71 18.27
N SER A 223 17.67 -5.52 18.30
CA SER A 223 17.69 -4.60 19.45
C SER A 223 16.32 -4.34 20.07
N THR A 224 15.21 -4.82 19.44
CA THR A 224 13.86 -4.59 19.96
C THR A 224 13.01 -5.85 19.92
N SER A 225 12.05 -5.93 20.83
CA SER A 225 10.99 -6.95 20.87
C SER A 225 9.73 -6.52 20.10
N LEU A 226 9.64 -5.28 19.64
CA LEU A 226 8.49 -4.82 18.86
C LEU A 226 8.36 -5.62 17.58
N PRO A 227 7.13 -6.02 17.18
CA PRO A 227 6.90 -6.55 15.86
C PRO A 227 7.31 -5.51 14.81
N LEU A 228 8.14 -5.91 13.84
CA LEU A 228 8.59 -5.03 12.76
C LEU A 228 7.81 -5.32 11.48
N ALA A 229 7.46 -4.28 10.75
CA ALA A 229 6.80 -4.35 9.46
C ALA A 229 7.56 -3.55 8.41
N ALA A 230 7.63 -4.06 7.17
CA ALA A 230 8.19 -3.33 6.03
C ALA A 230 7.82 -4.00 4.70
N GLY A 231 8.05 -3.30 3.60
CA GLY A 231 7.97 -3.90 2.28
C GLY A 231 7.20 -3.09 1.24
N GLU A 232 6.52 -2.02 1.58
CA GLU A 232 5.69 -1.24 0.65
C GLU A 232 6.45 -0.71 -0.59
N ARG A 233 7.76 -0.51 -0.44
CA ARG A 233 8.65 0.02 -1.49
C ARG A 233 9.41 -1.05 -2.26
N LEU A 234 9.22 -2.33 -1.89
CA LEU A 234 9.83 -3.45 -2.59
C LEU A 234 8.94 -3.94 -3.73
N SER A 235 9.57 -4.54 -4.74
CA SER A 235 8.85 -5.11 -5.86
C SER A 235 9.33 -6.53 -6.16
N THR A 236 8.41 -7.36 -6.65
CA THR A 236 8.59 -8.76 -7.00
C THR A 236 9.10 -9.64 -5.83
N LEU A 237 8.99 -10.94 -5.95
CA LEU A 237 9.48 -11.92 -4.96
C LEU A 237 10.97 -11.69 -4.61
N TRP A 238 11.78 -11.30 -5.60
CA TRP A 238 13.22 -11.13 -5.39
C TRP A 238 13.55 -9.94 -4.48
N GLY A 239 12.74 -8.86 -4.50
CA GLY A 239 12.89 -7.74 -3.57
C GLY A 239 12.68 -8.15 -2.11
N TYR A 240 11.80 -9.11 -1.86
CA TYR A 240 11.48 -9.61 -0.52
C TYR A 240 12.44 -10.72 -0.02
N LYS A 241 13.35 -11.21 -0.88
CA LYS A 241 14.20 -12.34 -0.55
C LYS A 241 14.98 -12.17 0.76
N THR A 242 15.62 -11.02 0.95
CA THR A 242 16.40 -10.73 2.15
C THR A 242 15.49 -10.50 3.36
N LEU A 243 14.46 -9.67 3.19
CA LEU A 243 13.54 -9.31 4.25
C LEU A 243 12.90 -10.55 4.91
N ILE A 244 12.36 -11.44 4.09
CA ILE A 244 11.71 -12.69 4.52
C ILE A 244 12.75 -13.76 4.86
N GLY A 245 13.75 -13.97 4.00
CA GLY A 245 14.73 -15.04 4.15
C GLY A 245 15.56 -14.97 5.42
N GLU A 246 15.89 -13.76 5.87
CA GLU A 246 16.62 -13.52 7.13
C GLU A 246 15.69 -13.30 8.34
N GLY A 247 14.37 -13.19 8.13
CA GLY A 247 13.42 -12.93 9.21
C GLY A 247 13.58 -11.54 9.83
N LEU A 248 13.82 -10.54 9.00
CA LEU A 248 14.07 -9.16 9.46
C LEU A 248 12.80 -8.45 9.93
N VAL A 249 11.63 -8.98 9.56
CA VAL A 249 10.32 -8.47 9.95
C VAL A 249 9.39 -9.59 10.40
N ASP A 250 8.38 -9.25 11.16
CA ASP A 250 7.29 -10.14 11.57
C ASP A 250 6.10 -10.02 10.63
N ILE A 251 5.99 -8.87 9.95
CA ILE A 251 4.94 -8.57 8.99
C ILE A 251 5.55 -8.03 7.70
N VAL A 252 5.20 -8.62 6.56
CA VAL A 252 5.51 -8.03 5.24
C VAL A 252 4.33 -7.25 4.71
N GLN A 253 4.62 -6.10 4.10
CA GLN A 253 3.62 -5.14 3.61
C GLN A 253 3.75 -4.90 2.10
N PRO A 254 3.51 -5.94 1.25
CA PRO A 254 3.57 -5.74 -0.18
C PRO A 254 2.46 -4.80 -0.64
N ASP A 255 2.80 -3.78 -1.41
CA ASP A 255 1.83 -2.88 -2.02
C ASP A 255 1.18 -3.55 -3.24
N THR A 256 -0.15 -3.70 -3.22
CA THR A 256 -0.90 -4.43 -4.25
C THR A 256 -0.73 -3.84 -5.65
N GLY A 257 -0.53 -2.53 -5.76
CA GLY A 257 -0.33 -1.83 -7.03
C GLY A 257 1.13 -1.69 -7.47
N ARG A 258 2.14 -2.06 -6.63
CA ARG A 258 3.57 -1.87 -6.92
C ARG A 258 4.37 -3.16 -6.96
N VAL A 259 3.89 -4.21 -6.31
CA VAL A 259 4.66 -5.43 -6.07
C VAL A 259 4.82 -6.33 -7.31
N GLY A 260 4.01 -6.13 -8.34
CA GLY A 260 3.96 -6.97 -9.53
C GLY A 260 2.70 -7.83 -9.62
N GLY A 261 1.62 -7.42 -8.95
CA GLY A 261 0.29 -8.00 -9.05
C GLY A 261 0.05 -9.23 -8.15
N LEU A 262 -1.10 -9.86 -8.35
CA LEU A 262 -1.57 -11.00 -7.55
C LEU A 262 -0.66 -12.22 -7.70
N THR A 263 -0.07 -12.44 -8.86
CA THR A 263 0.90 -13.52 -9.12
C THR A 263 2.11 -13.40 -8.18
N GLN A 264 2.64 -12.18 -7.96
CA GLN A 264 3.75 -11.97 -7.04
C GLN A 264 3.30 -11.99 -5.58
N LEU A 265 2.16 -11.38 -5.26
CA LEU A 265 1.59 -11.39 -3.91
C LEU A 265 1.46 -12.82 -3.37
N ARG A 266 0.92 -13.75 -4.18
CA ARG A 266 0.80 -15.16 -3.78
C ARG A 266 2.13 -15.82 -3.48
N LYS A 267 3.16 -15.57 -4.33
CA LYS A 267 4.51 -16.13 -4.15
C LYS A 267 5.18 -15.55 -2.90
N ILE A 268 5.01 -14.26 -2.65
CA ILE A 268 5.52 -13.58 -1.43
C ILE A 268 4.83 -14.12 -0.19
N ALA A 269 3.50 -14.27 -0.22
CA ALA A 269 2.74 -14.80 0.91
C ALA A 269 3.14 -16.24 1.26
N ALA A 270 3.33 -17.10 0.26
CA ALA A 270 3.79 -18.48 0.48
C ALA A 270 5.23 -18.54 1.05
N PHE A 271 6.11 -17.63 0.60
CA PHE A 271 7.45 -17.53 1.16
C PHE A 271 7.43 -17.00 2.61
N ALA A 272 6.59 -16.01 2.89
CA ALA A 272 6.39 -15.48 4.24
C ALA A 272 5.78 -16.53 5.18
N GLU A 273 4.79 -17.30 4.70
CA GLU A 273 4.17 -18.41 5.44
C GLU A 273 5.19 -19.44 5.91
N ALA A 274 6.11 -19.85 5.02
CA ALA A 274 7.18 -20.81 5.34
C ALA A 274 8.16 -20.27 6.41
N ARG A 275 8.11 -18.98 6.71
CA ARG A 275 8.93 -18.30 7.72
C ARG A 275 8.10 -17.81 8.91
N HIS A 276 6.81 -18.19 9.01
CA HIS A 276 5.87 -17.74 10.03
C HIS A 276 5.69 -16.21 10.07
N ILE A 277 5.87 -15.54 8.93
CA ILE A 277 5.71 -14.09 8.76
C ILE A 277 4.28 -13.81 8.27
N GLN A 278 3.63 -12.82 8.86
CA GLN A 278 2.29 -12.38 8.48
C GLN A 278 2.34 -11.41 7.30
N VAL A 279 1.19 -11.25 6.64
CA VAL A 279 1.04 -10.36 5.49
C VAL A 279 -0.03 -9.32 5.77
N ALA A 280 0.34 -8.05 5.69
CA ALA A 280 -0.54 -6.89 5.81
C ALA A 280 -0.29 -5.94 4.64
N PRO A 281 -0.98 -6.09 3.50
CA PRO A 281 -0.69 -5.30 2.30
C PRO A 281 -0.81 -3.80 2.56
N HIS A 282 0.20 -3.05 2.07
CA HIS A 282 0.11 -1.60 2.00
C HIS A 282 -0.92 -1.19 0.95
N SER A 283 -1.73 -0.18 1.26
CA SER A 283 -2.73 0.36 0.33
C SER A 283 -2.88 1.88 0.37
N GLY A 284 -2.00 2.55 1.06
CA GLY A 284 -2.11 3.97 1.44
C GLY A 284 -2.42 4.98 0.34
N THR A 285 -2.06 4.71 -0.90
CA THR A 285 -2.28 5.61 -2.04
C THR A 285 -3.06 4.96 -3.17
N LEU A 286 -3.51 3.73 -2.98
CA LEU A 286 -4.15 2.93 -4.00
C LEU A 286 -5.59 3.38 -4.27
N GLY A 287 -6.02 3.20 -5.51
CA GLY A 287 -7.40 3.31 -5.92
C GLY A 287 -8.23 2.08 -5.53
N PRO A 288 -9.50 2.10 -5.88
CA PRO A 288 -10.43 1.08 -5.41
C PRO A 288 -10.19 -0.31 -6.01
N ILE A 289 -9.65 -0.43 -7.21
CA ILE A 289 -9.47 -1.74 -7.87
C ILE A 289 -8.38 -2.54 -7.17
N ALA A 290 -7.26 -1.90 -6.79
CA ALA A 290 -6.21 -2.54 -6.01
C ALA A 290 -6.69 -2.91 -4.60
N GLU A 291 -7.60 -2.14 -3.99
CA GLU A 291 -8.21 -2.48 -2.71
C GLU A 291 -9.06 -3.76 -2.82
N PHE A 292 -9.91 -3.89 -3.84
CA PHE A 292 -10.66 -5.13 -4.11
C PHE A 292 -9.71 -6.34 -4.25
N ALA A 293 -8.63 -6.19 -5.02
CA ALA A 293 -7.63 -7.24 -5.20
C ALA A 293 -6.97 -7.63 -3.87
N ALA A 294 -6.62 -6.65 -3.02
CA ALA A 294 -6.04 -6.89 -1.69
C ALA A 294 -7.00 -7.68 -0.78
N ILE A 295 -8.30 -7.36 -0.81
CA ILE A 295 -9.31 -8.07 0.00
C ILE A 295 -9.47 -9.52 -0.46
N HIS A 296 -9.55 -9.80 -1.76
CA HIS A 296 -9.57 -11.15 -2.30
C HIS A 296 -8.30 -11.93 -1.97
N PHE A 297 -7.14 -11.29 -2.09
CA PHE A 297 -5.86 -11.87 -1.76
C PHE A 297 -5.78 -12.24 -0.27
N LEU A 298 -6.07 -11.31 0.64
CA LEU A 298 -6.08 -11.57 2.08
C LEU A 298 -7.09 -12.65 2.48
N ALA A 299 -8.21 -12.74 1.79
CA ALA A 299 -9.18 -13.80 2.02
C ALA A 299 -8.62 -15.18 1.66
N SER A 300 -7.72 -15.26 0.68
CA SER A 300 -7.24 -16.53 0.08
C SER A 300 -5.91 -17.05 0.65
N ILE A 301 -5.30 -16.39 1.63
CA ILE A 301 -4.03 -16.81 2.24
C ILE A 301 -4.17 -17.08 3.72
N PRO A 302 -3.49 -18.10 4.30
CA PRO A 302 -3.60 -18.44 5.72
C PRO A 302 -2.95 -17.38 6.63
N ASN A 303 -1.84 -16.80 6.22
CA ASN A 303 -1.03 -15.83 6.97
C ASN A 303 -1.43 -14.36 6.74
N GLY A 304 -2.59 -14.08 6.13
CA GLY A 304 -3.14 -12.74 6.01
C GLY A 304 -3.54 -12.18 7.38
N MET A 305 -3.04 -10.98 7.72
CA MET A 305 -3.21 -10.38 9.05
C MET A 305 -4.32 -9.33 9.06
N ILE A 306 -4.12 -8.23 8.36
CA ILE A 306 -4.96 -7.04 8.44
C ILE A 306 -4.82 -6.22 7.16
N HIS A 307 -5.84 -5.42 6.83
CA HIS A 307 -5.81 -4.52 5.66
C HIS A 307 -5.69 -3.06 6.09
N GLU A 308 -4.93 -2.30 5.33
CA GLU A 308 -4.79 -0.87 5.49
C GLU A 308 -5.93 -0.11 4.80
N ARG A 309 -6.55 0.83 5.52
CA ARG A 309 -7.64 1.63 4.98
C ARG A 309 -7.54 3.11 5.37
N PHE A 310 -8.03 3.98 4.48
CA PHE A 310 -8.19 5.40 4.72
C PHE A 310 -9.66 5.76 4.81
N LEU A 311 -10.11 6.28 5.97
CA LEU A 311 -11.50 6.74 6.14
C LEU A 311 -11.75 8.08 5.48
N SER A 312 -10.72 8.90 5.41
CA SER A 312 -10.75 10.22 4.81
C SER A 312 -10.42 10.18 3.31
N ASP A 313 -10.77 9.13 2.59
CA ASP A 313 -10.56 9.03 1.14
C ASP A 313 -11.58 9.88 0.36
N TRP A 314 -11.26 10.16 -0.90
CA TRP A 314 -12.14 10.90 -1.79
C TRP A 314 -13.55 10.28 -1.81
N GLU A 315 -14.56 11.06 -1.47
CA GLU A 315 -15.94 10.58 -1.38
C GLU A 315 -16.47 10.01 -2.70
N GLY A 316 -15.97 10.52 -3.83
CA GLY A 316 -16.29 10.02 -5.16
C GLY A 316 -15.69 8.65 -5.51
N ARG A 317 -14.85 8.05 -4.64
CA ARG A 317 -14.21 6.75 -4.89
C ARG A 317 -15.20 5.66 -5.29
N GLY A 318 -16.38 5.64 -4.70
CA GLY A 318 -17.44 4.69 -5.04
C GLY A 318 -18.18 5.00 -6.33
N THR A 319 -18.19 6.26 -6.80
CA THR A 319 -18.96 6.65 -8.00
C THR A 319 -18.38 6.10 -9.30
N ILE A 320 -17.09 5.79 -9.32
CA ILE A 320 -16.39 5.22 -10.48
C ILE A 320 -16.53 3.69 -10.57
N LEU A 321 -17.23 3.07 -9.63
CA LEU A 321 -17.38 1.62 -9.52
C LEU A 321 -18.83 1.19 -9.70
N THR A 322 -19.03 0.00 -10.27
CA THR A 322 -20.36 -0.63 -10.32
C THR A 322 -20.82 -1.13 -8.94
N HIS A 323 -19.88 -1.50 -8.08
CA HIS A 323 -20.12 -1.94 -6.71
C HIS A 323 -18.97 -1.48 -5.81
N SER A 324 -19.30 -0.93 -4.65
CA SER A 324 -18.31 -0.57 -3.62
C SER A 324 -18.06 -1.72 -2.65
N LEU A 325 -16.88 -1.72 -2.00
CA LEU A 325 -16.62 -2.62 -0.88
C LEU A 325 -17.47 -2.21 0.33
N GLU A 326 -18.06 -3.20 0.96
CA GLU A 326 -18.84 -3.03 2.18
C GLU A 326 -17.93 -3.13 3.39
N THR A 327 -18.16 -2.26 4.37
CA THR A 327 -17.43 -2.24 5.65
C THR A 327 -18.43 -2.41 6.79
N GLU A 328 -18.16 -3.35 7.68
CA GLU A 328 -18.95 -3.63 8.85
C GLU A 328 -18.04 -3.84 10.05
N ASP A 329 -18.28 -3.14 11.16
CA ASP A 329 -17.53 -3.24 12.42
C ASP A 329 -16.01 -3.30 12.22
N GLY A 330 -15.46 -2.35 11.50
CA GLY A 330 -14.01 -2.27 11.23
C GLY A 330 -13.45 -3.37 10.33
N HIS A 331 -14.32 -4.12 9.63
CA HIS A 331 -13.93 -5.17 8.68
C HIS A 331 -14.48 -4.85 7.29
N MET A 332 -13.73 -5.19 6.25
CA MET A 332 -14.22 -5.22 4.88
C MET A 332 -14.77 -6.61 4.56
N LEU A 333 -15.97 -6.66 4.00
CA LEU A 333 -16.60 -7.91 3.57
C LEU A 333 -15.97 -8.37 2.26
N VAL A 334 -15.69 -9.68 2.17
CA VAL A 334 -15.08 -10.26 0.96
C VAL A 334 -16.17 -10.42 -0.10
N PRO A 335 -16.01 -9.82 -1.31
CA PRO A 335 -17.00 -9.91 -2.36
C PRO A 335 -17.19 -11.35 -2.86
N ASP A 336 -18.45 -11.74 -3.14
CA ASP A 336 -18.80 -13.07 -3.69
C ASP A 336 -19.31 -12.98 -5.15
N ARG A 337 -19.06 -11.88 -5.85
CA ARG A 337 -19.36 -11.71 -7.27
C ARG A 337 -18.21 -12.20 -8.13
N PRO A 338 -18.46 -12.57 -9.42
CA PRO A 338 -17.40 -12.99 -10.33
C PRO A 338 -16.27 -11.94 -10.47
N GLY A 339 -15.05 -12.42 -10.63
CA GLY A 339 -13.85 -11.57 -10.72
C GLY A 339 -13.56 -10.86 -9.42
N LEU A 340 -13.16 -9.61 -9.51
CA LEU A 340 -12.99 -8.69 -8.38
C LEU A 340 -14.32 -8.35 -7.68
N GLY A 341 -15.47 -8.61 -8.34
CA GLY A 341 -16.79 -8.30 -7.80
C GLY A 341 -17.24 -6.86 -8.06
N THR A 342 -16.49 -6.12 -8.87
CA THR A 342 -16.81 -4.76 -9.34
C THR A 342 -16.26 -4.52 -10.74
N ASP A 343 -16.68 -3.41 -11.35
CA ASP A 343 -16.15 -2.90 -12.61
C ASP A 343 -16.01 -1.38 -12.55
N LEU A 344 -15.20 -0.82 -13.46
CA LEU A 344 -15.05 0.61 -13.64
C LEU A 344 -16.17 1.16 -14.51
N ILE A 345 -16.79 2.23 -14.07
CA ILE A 345 -17.70 3.06 -14.88
C ILE A 345 -16.83 4.07 -15.62
N LEU A 346 -16.37 3.71 -16.83
CA LEU A 346 -15.38 4.48 -17.58
C LEU A 346 -15.85 5.91 -17.88
N ASP A 347 -17.15 6.14 -18.08
CA ASP A 347 -17.71 7.49 -18.26
C ASP A 347 -17.58 8.35 -17.01
N GLU A 348 -17.65 7.74 -15.82
CA GLU A 348 -17.38 8.44 -14.56
C GLU A 348 -15.88 8.71 -14.39
N VAL A 349 -15.01 7.73 -14.67
CA VAL A 349 -13.56 7.90 -14.67
C VAL A 349 -13.13 9.06 -15.58
N ALA A 350 -13.74 9.18 -16.77
CA ALA A 350 -13.43 10.22 -17.75
C ALA A 350 -13.75 11.65 -17.26
N LYS A 351 -14.62 11.81 -16.26
CA LYS A 351 -14.94 13.12 -15.68
C LYS A 351 -13.80 13.70 -14.84
N TYR A 352 -12.84 12.87 -14.45
CA TYR A 352 -11.72 13.23 -13.59
C TYR A 352 -10.37 13.02 -14.32
N PRO A 353 -10.10 13.80 -15.39
CA PRO A 353 -8.87 13.63 -16.17
C PRO A 353 -7.64 13.94 -15.31
N PRO A 354 -6.49 13.32 -15.61
CA PRO A 354 -5.26 13.56 -14.87
C PRO A 354 -4.84 15.02 -14.97
N GLY A 355 -4.50 15.62 -13.83
CA GLY A 355 -4.00 16.99 -13.77
C GLY A 355 -2.67 17.14 -14.54
N THR A 356 -2.37 18.37 -14.96
CA THR A 356 -1.16 18.71 -15.71
C THR A 356 0.10 18.65 -14.85
N ASN A 357 -0.01 18.86 -13.54
CA ASN A 357 1.11 18.92 -12.61
C ASN A 357 1.21 17.65 -11.75
N ILE A 358 1.75 16.60 -12.33
CA ILE A 358 1.99 15.32 -11.63
C ILE A 358 3.30 15.33 -10.81
N ALA A 359 4.19 16.27 -11.04
CA ALA A 359 5.34 16.48 -10.17
C ALA A 359 4.94 16.89 -8.74
N GLY A 360 3.67 17.24 -8.52
CA GLY A 360 3.12 17.57 -7.20
C GLY A 360 3.37 16.52 -6.12
N ASP A 361 3.24 15.23 -6.45
CA ASP A 361 3.45 14.17 -5.47
C ASP A 361 4.91 14.03 -5.03
N SER A 362 5.87 14.23 -5.93
CA SER A 362 7.29 14.22 -5.59
C SER A 362 7.72 15.49 -4.86
N ALA A 363 7.22 16.66 -5.28
CA ALA A 363 7.48 17.94 -4.60
C ALA A 363 6.92 17.97 -3.18
N LYS A 364 5.88 17.19 -2.90
CA LYS A 364 5.29 17.00 -1.58
C LYS A 364 6.29 16.47 -0.55
N TYR A 365 7.06 15.46 -0.90
CA TYR A 365 8.09 14.90 -0.02
C TYR A 365 9.22 15.89 0.22
N LEU A 366 9.58 16.71 -0.76
CA LEU A 366 10.57 17.76 -0.60
C LEU A 366 10.06 18.93 0.25
N ALA A 367 8.79 19.29 0.13
CA ALA A 367 8.20 20.43 0.81
C ALA A 367 7.68 20.13 2.24
N SER A 368 7.29 18.88 2.54
CA SER A 368 6.56 18.56 3.76
C SER A 368 7.43 18.46 5.01
N TYR A 369 8.72 18.18 4.87
CA TYR A 369 9.55 17.85 6.01
C TYR A 369 10.28 19.04 6.62
N GLU A 370 10.46 20.14 5.89
CA GLU A 370 11.06 21.34 6.43
C GLU A 370 10.51 22.62 5.75
N THR A 371 9.28 22.97 6.09
CA THR A 371 8.71 24.26 5.62
C THR A 371 9.62 25.43 6.03
N GLY A 372 10.16 26.13 5.04
CA GLY A 372 10.99 27.32 5.25
C GLY A 372 12.50 27.09 5.21
N THR A 373 12.97 25.87 4.94
CA THR A 373 14.39 25.60 4.65
C THR A 373 14.55 25.09 3.23
N SER A 374 15.72 25.38 2.62
CA SER A 374 16.11 24.83 1.32
C SER A 374 16.88 23.51 1.45
N GLU A 375 16.90 22.89 2.64
CA GLU A 375 17.65 21.68 2.90
C GLU A 375 16.81 20.44 2.61
N GLU A 376 17.23 19.67 1.64
CA GLU A 376 16.71 18.34 1.34
C GLU A 376 17.47 17.31 2.17
N ARG A 377 16.80 16.71 3.17
CA ARG A 377 17.47 15.80 4.09
C ARG A 377 17.03 14.37 3.85
N LEU A 378 18.00 13.51 3.66
CA LEU A 378 17.78 12.07 3.61
C LEU A 378 17.58 11.48 5.02
N TYR A 379 18.27 12.04 6.03
CA TYR A 379 18.22 11.54 7.40
C TYR A 379 17.73 12.61 8.37
N VAL A 380 16.99 12.16 9.38
CA VAL A 380 16.58 12.98 10.51
C VAL A 380 17.81 13.51 11.25
N GLN A 381 17.78 14.78 11.62
CA GLN A 381 18.77 15.36 12.54
C GLN A 381 18.17 15.48 13.93
N PRO A 382 18.37 14.49 14.81
CA PRO A 382 17.79 14.51 16.14
C PRO A 382 18.44 15.57 17.01
N ARG A 383 17.62 16.36 17.70
CA ARG A 383 18.11 17.22 18.79
C ARG A 383 18.25 16.40 20.05
N ARG A 384 19.47 16.14 20.47
CA ARG A 384 19.81 15.40 21.70
C ARG A 384 19.85 16.36 22.89
N GLY A 385 18.68 16.76 23.38
CA GLY A 385 18.56 17.61 24.59
C GLY A 385 17.80 16.91 25.69
N ARG A 386 17.72 17.57 26.87
CA ARG A 386 17.05 17.04 28.08
C ARG A 386 15.52 16.86 27.90
N ALA A 387 14.93 17.37 26.84
CA ALA A 387 13.49 17.39 26.61
C ALA A 387 12.97 16.25 25.71
N GLY A 388 13.79 15.19 25.52
CA GLY A 388 13.43 14.04 24.67
C GLY A 388 13.99 14.11 23.25
N PHE A 389 13.86 12.99 22.56
CA PHE A 389 14.56 12.73 21.30
C PHE A 389 14.07 13.62 20.13
N PHE A 390 12.83 14.07 20.18
CA PHE A 390 12.16 14.83 19.13
C PHE A 390 11.29 15.96 19.68
N ASN A 391 11.87 16.90 20.41
CA ASN A 391 11.19 18.18 20.59
C ASN A 391 11.62 19.14 19.47
N PRO A 392 10.78 19.35 18.42
CA PRO A 392 11.03 20.44 17.50
C PRO A 392 11.05 21.75 18.29
N PRO A 393 11.81 22.76 17.88
CA PRO A 393 11.74 24.05 18.53
C PRO A 393 10.29 24.52 18.45
N ARG A 394 9.72 24.86 19.59
CA ARG A 394 8.51 25.69 19.61
C ARG A 394 8.88 26.97 18.89
N LYS A 395 8.16 27.30 17.82
CA LYS A 395 8.21 28.62 17.20
C LYS A 395 7.71 29.66 18.20
#